data_52a977d9d9fcc3f906d0bac3dc6983bb
#
_entry.id   52a977d9d9fcc3f906d0bac3dc6983bb
#
_cell.length_a   1.000
_cell.length_b   1.000
_cell.length_c   1.000
_cell.angle_alpha   90.00
_cell.angle_beta   90.00
_cell.angle_gamma   90.00
#
_symmetry.space_group_name_H-M   'P 1'
#
loop_
_entity.id
_entity.type
_entity.pdbx_description
1 polymer ?
#
loop_
_entity_poly.entity_id
_entity_poly.type
_entity_poly.pdbx_seq_one_letter_code
_entity_poly.pdbx_strand_id
1 'polypeptide(L)'
;MAVKKVAPKKPVFKRVVIKQPSAVVATRKPVVKKPVVAKKKVVAKKAVAATSIADRLTKLLPTGGVAYQPAYEPLVHVPVVFWCDLPKIFTTRFNIVGEVVDVTLRPSFSWSFGDGSVMSSTDPGAPYPNGSIQHAYLKEGTYLVTMLATWGGTWSNEGTIRAVTGQIKTVRVATIKVVSAPTMFVQ
;
A
#
# COMPACT_ATOMS: atom_id res chain seq x y z
N MET A 1 -14.55 -12.84 57.85
CA MET A 1 -15.46 -12.41 56.76
C MET A 1 -14.88 -12.93 55.45
N ALA A 2 -15.58 -13.92 54.84
CA ALA A 2 -15.14 -14.58 53.63
C ALA A 2 -15.75 -13.91 52.42
N VAL A 3 -14.91 -13.41 51.49
CA VAL A 3 -15.35 -12.80 50.26
C VAL A 3 -15.53 -13.89 49.18
N LYS A 4 -16.75 -14.12 48.74
CA LYS A 4 -17.12 -15.05 47.66
C LYS A 4 -16.69 -14.48 46.31
N LYS A 5 -15.77 -15.19 45.64
CA LYS A 5 -15.37 -14.95 44.24
C LYS A 5 -16.52 -15.41 43.31
N VAL A 6 -17.11 -14.49 42.56
CA VAL A 6 -18.08 -14.76 41.50
C VAL A 6 -17.33 -14.96 40.18
N ALA A 7 -17.54 -16.13 39.54
CA ALA A 7 -16.99 -16.46 38.24
C ALA A 7 -17.82 -15.84 37.09
N PRO A 8 -17.21 -15.36 36.00
CA PRO A 8 -17.95 -14.78 34.87
C PRO A 8 -18.64 -15.89 34.02
N LYS A 9 -19.88 -15.68 33.70
CA LYS A 9 -20.71 -16.55 32.83
C LYS A 9 -20.30 -16.37 31.37
N LYS A 10 -20.03 -17.50 30.67
CA LYS A 10 -19.78 -17.56 29.24
C LYS A 10 -21.05 -17.22 28.43
N PRO A 11 -20.96 -16.47 27.32
CA PRO A 11 -22.11 -16.23 26.44
C PRO A 11 -22.47 -17.49 25.64
N VAL A 12 -23.77 -17.85 25.67
CA VAL A 12 -24.35 -18.95 24.91
C VAL A 12 -24.78 -18.41 23.53
N PHE A 13 -24.11 -18.83 22.46
CA PHE A 13 -24.57 -18.55 21.11
C PHE A 13 -25.67 -19.54 20.68
N LYS A 14 -26.87 -19.02 20.45
CA LYS A 14 -27.97 -19.79 19.85
C LYS A 14 -27.74 -19.92 18.35
N ARG A 15 -27.62 -21.16 17.89
CA ARG A 15 -27.53 -21.54 16.48
C ARG A 15 -28.90 -21.40 15.83
N VAL A 16 -29.05 -20.47 14.89
CA VAL A 16 -30.30 -20.34 14.08
C VAL A 16 -30.18 -21.33 12.92
N VAL A 17 -31.07 -22.31 12.91
CA VAL A 17 -31.22 -23.29 11.81
C VAL A 17 -32.21 -22.70 10.81
N ILE A 18 -31.73 -22.35 9.61
CA ILE A 18 -32.58 -21.93 8.50
C ILE A 18 -33.01 -23.19 7.75
N LYS A 19 -34.30 -23.50 7.80
CA LYS A 19 -34.95 -24.56 7.00
C LYS A 19 -35.12 -24.07 5.57
N GLN A 20 -34.61 -24.84 4.62
CA GLN A 20 -34.94 -24.71 3.19
C GLN A 20 -36.34 -25.29 2.92
N PRO A 21 -37.16 -24.68 2.09
CA PRO A 21 -38.39 -25.31 1.59
C PRO A 21 -38.11 -26.18 0.37
N SER A 22 -38.67 -27.39 0.48
CA SER A 22 -38.61 -28.44 -0.55
C SER A 22 -39.44 -28.11 -1.78
N ALA A 23 -38.96 -28.58 -2.92
CA ALA A 23 -39.58 -28.49 -4.24
C ALA A 23 -40.94 -29.25 -4.30
N VAL A 24 -41.89 -28.68 -5.01
CA VAL A 24 -43.06 -29.39 -5.54
C VAL A 24 -43.06 -29.28 -7.04
N VAL A 25 -42.98 -30.45 -7.69
CA VAL A 25 -43.11 -30.69 -9.13
C VAL A 25 -44.56 -30.54 -9.54
N ALA A 26 -44.80 -29.78 -10.60
CA ALA A 26 -46.06 -29.92 -11.38
C ALA A 26 -45.79 -29.55 -12.86
N THR A 27 -45.86 -30.60 -13.66
CA THR A 27 -45.95 -30.61 -15.11
C THR A 27 -47.14 -29.84 -15.66
N ARG A 28 -46.95 -29.05 -16.73
CA ARG A 28 -47.86 -28.93 -17.91
C ARG A 28 -47.23 -27.96 -18.95
N LYS A 29 -47.01 -28.52 -20.17
CA LYS A 29 -46.78 -27.74 -21.40
C LYS A 29 -48.12 -27.12 -21.85
N PRO A 30 -48.09 -25.94 -22.47
CA PRO A 30 -48.56 -25.81 -23.84
C PRO A 30 -47.62 -25.00 -24.76
N VAL A 31 -47.68 -25.38 -25.99
CA VAL A 31 -47.10 -24.79 -27.19
C VAL A 31 -47.65 -23.41 -27.46
N VAL A 32 -46.80 -22.37 -27.64
CA VAL A 32 -47.18 -21.13 -28.35
C VAL A 32 -45.96 -20.52 -29.04
N LYS A 33 -46.00 -20.53 -30.37
CA LYS A 33 -45.54 -19.59 -31.40
C LYS A 33 -44.38 -18.61 -31.08
N LYS A 34 -43.30 -18.78 -31.86
CA LYS A 34 -42.17 -17.83 -31.97
C LYS A 34 -42.60 -16.49 -32.56
N PRO A 35 -42.18 -15.34 -32.02
CA PRO A 35 -41.93 -14.16 -32.82
C PRO A 35 -40.46 -14.11 -33.22
N VAL A 36 -40.26 -13.93 -34.50
CA VAL A 36 -38.98 -13.61 -35.13
C VAL A 36 -38.57 -12.22 -34.65
N VAL A 37 -37.65 -12.09 -33.71
CA VAL A 37 -37.03 -10.81 -33.36
C VAL A 37 -35.70 -10.73 -34.09
N ALA A 38 -35.64 -9.77 -35.00
CA ALA A 38 -34.46 -9.39 -35.74
C ALA A 38 -33.31 -9.13 -34.79
N LYS A 39 -32.23 -9.90 -34.89
CA LYS A 39 -30.96 -9.68 -34.21
C LYS A 39 -30.36 -8.37 -34.70
N LYS A 40 -30.60 -7.25 -34.01
CA LYS A 40 -29.78 -6.06 -34.13
C LYS A 40 -28.38 -6.48 -33.65
N LYS A 41 -27.45 -6.56 -34.61
CA LYS A 41 -26.01 -6.70 -34.35
C LYS A 41 -25.58 -5.46 -33.56
N VAL A 42 -25.56 -5.59 -32.24
CA VAL A 42 -24.89 -4.59 -31.38
C VAL A 42 -23.41 -4.77 -31.66
N VAL A 43 -22.87 -3.90 -32.49
CA VAL A 43 -21.42 -3.75 -32.62
C VAL A 43 -20.93 -3.30 -31.25
N ALA A 44 -20.39 -4.24 -30.49
CA ALA A 44 -19.68 -3.94 -29.27
C ALA A 44 -18.51 -3.02 -29.64
N LYS A 45 -18.70 -1.71 -29.46
CA LYS A 45 -17.66 -0.71 -29.53
C LYS A 45 -16.65 -1.15 -28.47
N LYS A 46 -15.50 -1.71 -28.89
CA LYS A 46 -14.39 -2.12 -28.03
C LYS A 46 -14.06 -0.88 -27.19
N ALA A 47 -14.48 -0.88 -25.92
CA ALA A 47 -14.16 0.17 -24.99
C ALA A 47 -12.63 0.17 -24.89
N VAL A 48 -12.00 1.16 -25.48
CA VAL A 48 -10.59 1.46 -25.22
C VAL A 48 -10.55 1.69 -23.72
N ALA A 49 -9.94 0.77 -22.99
CA ALA A 49 -9.82 0.86 -21.54
C ALA A 49 -9.22 2.22 -21.23
N ALA A 50 -10.04 3.12 -20.70
CA ALA A 50 -9.58 4.45 -20.30
C ALA A 50 -8.54 4.21 -19.20
N THR A 51 -7.27 4.43 -19.51
CA THR A 51 -6.18 4.32 -18.55
C THR A 51 -6.52 5.21 -17.37
N SER A 52 -6.61 4.65 -16.17
CA SER A 52 -7.02 5.41 -14.99
C SER A 52 -6.02 6.54 -14.71
N ILE A 53 -6.46 7.61 -14.05
CA ILE A 53 -5.54 8.68 -13.59
C ILE A 53 -4.41 8.08 -12.77
N ALA A 54 -4.71 7.11 -11.90
CA ALA A 54 -3.72 6.42 -11.07
C ALA A 54 -2.67 5.69 -11.91
N ASP A 55 -3.03 5.02 -13.00
CA ASP A 55 -2.09 4.31 -13.88
C ASP A 55 -1.15 5.28 -14.60
N ARG A 56 -1.67 6.44 -15.03
CA ARG A 56 -0.85 7.49 -15.64
C ARG A 56 0.11 8.12 -14.62
N LEU A 57 -0.38 8.41 -13.42
CA LEU A 57 0.41 8.97 -12.33
C LEU A 57 1.54 8.02 -11.91
N THR A 58 1.28 6.72 -11.83
CA THR A 58 2.31 5.71 -11.51
C THR A 58 3.52 5.78 -12.44
N LYS A 59 3.31 6.09 -13.71
CA LYS A 59 4.39 6.25 -14.71
C LYS A 59 5.14 7.56 -14.59
N LEU A 60 4.53 8.59 -14.01
CA LEU A 60 5.11 9.93 -13.86
C LEU A 60 5.79 10.12 -12.51
N LEU A 61 5.56 9.22 -11.54
CA LEU A 61 6.17 9.32 -10.23
C LEU A 61 7.70 9.22 -10.30
N PRO A 62 8.41 10.00 -9.47
CA PRO A 62 9.87 9.94 -9.41
C PRO A 62 10.33 8.56 -8.92
N THR A 63 11.41 8.08 -9.52
CA THR A 63 12.07 6.83 -9.14
C THR A 63 13.14 7.12 -8.10
N GLY A 64 12.77 7.26 -6.84
CA GLY A 64 13.73 7.39 -5.74
C GLY A 64 14.27 6.03 -5.30
N GLY A 65 15.49 6.02 -4.73
CA GLY A 65 16.12 4.87 -4.09
C GLY A 65 16.00 4.92 -2.56
N VAL A 66 16.38 3.83 -1.91
CA VAL A 66 16.67 3.79 -0.46
C VAL A 66 18.17 3.96 -0.28
N ALA A 67 18.57 4.89 0.56
CA ALA A 67 19.93 5.10 0.98
C ALA A 67 20.05 4.98 2.50
N TYR A 68 21.24 4.70 2.99
CA TYR A 68 21.53 4.59 4.42
C TYR A 68 22.95 5.01 4.76
N GLN A 69 23.16 5.35 6.02
CA GLN A 69 24.46 5.77 6.55
C GLN A 69 24.67 5.17 7.95
N PRO A 70 25.86 4.61 8.25
CA PRO A 70 27.04 4.50 7.40
C PRO A 70 26.81 3.56 6.20
N ALA A 71 27.30 3.91 5.04
CA ALA A 71 27.14 3.14 3.80
C ALA A 71 27.97 1.84 3.78
N TYR A 72 28.96 1.75 4.64
CA TYR A 72 29.87 0.63 4.73
C TYR A 72 29.79 -0.04 6.12
N GLU A 73 29.48 -1.32 6.13
CA GLU A 73 29.43 -2.23 7.29
C GLU A 73 28.93 -1.57 8.59
N PRO A 74 27.66 -1.19 8.69
CA PRO A 74 27.06 -0.72 9.92
C PRO A 74 27.27 -1.73 11.06
N LEU A 75 27.51 -1.23 12.27
CA LEU A 75 27.75 -2.04 13.44
C LEU A 75 26.46 -2.38 14.18
N VAL A 76 26.42 -3.55 14.83
CA VAL A 76 25.35 -3.90 15.77
C VAL A 76 25.26 -2.85 16.89
N HIS A 77 24.06 -2.58 17.37
CA HIS A 77 23.73 -1.60 18.40
C HIS A 77 24.01 -0.14 18.05
N VAL A 78 24.53 0.16 16.86
CA VAL A 78 24.77 1.52 16.39
C VAL A 78 23.61 1.92 15.46
N PRO A 79 22.97 3.10 15.68
CA PRO A 79 21.91 3.56 14.81
C PRO A 79 22.38 3.78 13.38
N VAL A 80 21.64 3.20 12.43
CA VAL A 80 21.76 3.44 11.00
C VAL A 80 20.69 4.44 10.59
N VAL A 81 21.09 5.48 9.88
CA VAL A 81 20.19 6.50 9.36
C VAL A 81 19.74 6.10 7.97
N PHE A 82 18.44 6.18 7.70
CA PHE A 82 17.83 5.85 6.42
C PHE A 82 17.14 7.06 5.79
N TRP A 83 17.11 7.12 4.48
CA TRP A 83 16.32 8.11 3.73
C TRP A 83 16.01 7.60 2.32
N CYS A 84 15.14 8.31 1.62
CA CYS A 84 14.87 8.09 0.21
C CYS A 84 14.88 9.40 -0.56
N ASP A 85 15.20 9.34 -1.86
CA ASP A 85 15.30 10.51 -2.75
C ASP A 85 13.93 10.92 -3.31
N LEU A 86 12.84 10.65 -2.58
CA LEU A 86 11.50 11.04 -2.99
C LEU A 86 11.13 12.41 -2.44
N PRO A 87 10.46 13.26 -3.22
CA PRO A 87 10.04 14.58 -2.76
C PRO A 87 8.89 14.47 -1.74
N LYS A 88 8.84 15.41 -0.79
CA LYS A 88 7.73 15.54 0.18
C LYS A 88 6.41 15.92 -0.50
N ILE A 89 6.49 16.59 -1.64
CA ILE A 89 5.34 17.00 -2.45
C ILE A 89 5.74 16.79 -3.92
N PHE A 90 4.90 16.10 -4.66
CA PHE A 90 5.03 15.92 -6.10
C PHE A 90 3.87 16.61 -6.81
N THR A 91 4.19 17.57 -7.67
CA THR A 91 3.22 18.28 -8.50
C THR A 91 3.50 17.97 -9.96
N THR A 92 2.46 17.71 -10.72
CA THR A 92 2.58 17.48 -12.16
C THR A 92 1.34 17.95 -12.89
N ARG A 93 1.52 18.35 -14.15
CA ARG A 93 0.45 18.74 -15.07
C ARG A 93 0.47 17.81 -16.27
N PHE A 94 -0.68 17.31 -16.65
CA PHE A 94 -0.81 16.49 -17.85
C PHE A 94 -2.19 16.64 -18.49
N ASN A 95 -2.30 16.21 -19.76
CA ASN A 95 -3.54 16.29 -20.52
C ASN A 95 -4.26 14.94 -20.50
N ILE A 96 -5.58 14.96 -20.19
CA ILE A 96 -6.46 13.80 -20.31
C ILE A 96 -7.61 14.17 -21.23
N VAL A 97 -7.69 13.51 -22.39
CA VAL A 97 -8.79 13.68 -23.37
C VAL A 97 -9.03 15.14 -23.74
N GLY A 98 -7.94 15.93 -23.87
CA GLY A 98 -8.00 17.34 -24.21
C GLY A 98 -8.10 18.31 -23.03
N GLU A 99 -8.32 17.82 -21.82
CA GLU A 99 -8.39 18.63 -20.59
C GLU A 99 -7.07 18.65 -19.84
N VAL A 100 -6.68 19.82 -19.36
CA VAL A 100 -5.47 20.01 -18.55
C VAL A 100 -5.79 19.72 -17.08
N VAL A 101 -5.05 18.82 -16.48
CA VAL A 101 -5.22 18.39 -15.09
C VAL A 101 -3.95 18.70 -14.30
N ASP A 102 -4.09 19.46 -13.23
CA ASP A 102 -3.04 19.70 -12.25
C ASP A 102 -3.17 18.70 -11.09
N VAL A 103 -2.09 18.01 -10.77
CA VAL A 103 -2.09 17.01 -9.70
C VAL A 103 -1.05 17.36 -8.66
N THR A 104 -1.44 17.26 -7.38
CA THR A 104 -0.56 17.41 -6.22
C THR A 104 -0.64 16.16 -5.37
N LEU A 105 0.48 15.45 -5.22
CA LEU A 105 0.58 14.24 -4.43
C LEU A 105 1.55 14.43 -3.27
N ARG A 106 1.26 13.74 -2.16
CA ARG A 106 2.12 13.66 -0.98
C ARG A 106 2.31 12.19 -0.62
N PRO A 107 3.55 11.73 -0.45
CA PRO A 107 3.82 10.36 -0.04
C PRO A 107 3.69 10.19 1.47
N SER A 108 3.32 9.00 1.89
CA SER A 108 3.57 8.46 3.23
C SER A 108 4.44 7.23 3.08
N PHE A 109 5.39 7.05 3.98
CA PHE A 109 6.41 6.02 3.92
C PHE A 109 6.17 4.97 5.02
N SER A 110 6.27 3.72 4.66
CA SER A 110 6.33 2.60 5.60
C SER A 110 7.64 1.86 5.38
N TRP A 111 8.44 1.78 6.41
CA TRP A 111 9.76 1.14 6.43
C TRP A 111 9.69 -0.18 7.14
N SER A 112 10.27 -1.22 6.55
CA SER A 112 10.55 -2.50 7.19
C SER A 112 12.04 -2.74 7.14
N PHE A 113 12.67 -2.94 8.29
CA PHE A 113 14.14 -3.01 8.40
C PHE A 113 14.68 -4.42 8.21
N GLY A 114 13.81 -5.42 8.00
CA GLY A 114 14.22 -6.80 7.69
C GLY A 114 14.47 -7.67 8.93
N ASP A 115 14.43 -7.11 10.12
CA ASP A 115 14.54 -7.80 11.42
C ASP A 115 13.19 -7.96 12.13
N GLY A 116 12.09 -7.61 11.45
CA GLY A 116 10.74 -7.60 12.00
C GLY A 116 10.29 -6.21 12.47
N SER A 117 11.20 -5.24 12.60
CA SER A 117 10.87 -3.87 12.97
C SER A 117 10.28 -3.11 11.81
N VAL A 118 9.27 -2.27 12.10
CA VAL A 118 8.61 -1.41 11.12
C VAL A 118 8.45 0.01 11.65
N MET A 119 8.48 0.99 10.76
CA MET A 119 8.31 2.40 11.08
C MET A 119 7.47 3.09 9.99
N SER A 120 6.63 4.04 10.36
CA SER A 120 5.88 4.88 9.42
C SER A 120 6.28 6.35 9.57
N SER A 121 6.39 7.05 8.44
CA SER A 121 6.77 8.47 8.39
C SER A 121 6.08 9.17 7.23
N THR A 122 5.90 10.47 7.32
CA THR A 122 5.54 11.35 6.20
C THR A 122 6.77 12.12 5.67
N ASP A 123 7.92 11.96 6.35
CA ASP A 123 9.21 12.51 5.95
C ASP A 123 10.00 11.43 5.20
N PRO A 124 10.61 11.75 4.03
CA PRO A 124 11.47 10.83 3.29
C PRO A 124 12.78 10.51 4.02
N GLY A 125 13.06 11.20 5.14
CA GLY A 125 14.35 11.15 5.82
C GLY A 125 15.38 12.09 5.19
N ALA A 126 16.56 12.11 5.78
CA ALA A 126 17.73 12.87 5.33
C ALA A 126 19.01 12.17 5.79
N PRO A 127 20.18 12.41 5.16
CA PRO A 127 21.45 11.96 5.67
C PRO A 127 21.79 12.65 7.00
N TYR A 128 22.75 12.06 7.73
CA TYR A 128 23.29 12.67 8.92
C TYR A 128 23.80 14.11 8.64
N PRO A 129 23.59 15.10 9.54
CA PRO A 129 23.05 14.96 10.91
C PRO A 129 21.50 15.03 11.00
N ASN A 130 20.79 15.30 9.91
CA ASN A 130 19.36 15.60 9.91
C ASN A 130 18.46 14.36 9.71
N GLY A 131 19.01 13.15 9.86
CA GLY A 131 18.28 11.91 9.67
C GLY A 131 17.23 11.64 10.75
N SER A 132 15.96 11.63 10.36
CA SER A 132 14.83 11.36 11.25
C SER A 132 14.47 9.86 11.30
N ILE A 133 14.87 9.08 10.29
CA ILE A 133 14.58 7.66 10.20
C ILE A 133 15.83 6.91 10.63
N GLN A 134 15.79 6.30 11.82
CA GLN A 134 16.93 5.60 12.40
C GLN A 134 16.51 4.23 12.90
N HIS A 135 17.40 3.25 12.74
CA HIS A 135 17.19 1.92 13.27
C HIS A 135 18.53 1.28 13.71
N ALA A 136 18.55 0.61 14.85
CA ALA A 136 19.71 -0.11 15.34
C ALA A 136 19.45 -1.62 15.32
N TYR A 137 20.32 -2.38 14.65
CA TYR A 137 20.22 -3.83 14.60
C TYR A 137 20.84 -4.48 15.83
N LEU A 138 20.17 -5.46 16.39
CA LEU A 138 20.62 -6.16 17.60
C LEU A 138 21.56 -7.33 17.32
N LYS A 139 21.60 -7.80 16.07
CA LYS A 139 22.43 -8.95 15.65
C LYS A 139 23.13 -8.62 14.34
N GLU A 140 24.27 -9.23 14.13
CA GLU A 140 24.92 -9.23 12.82
C GLU A 140 24.10 -10.03 11.79
N GLY A 141 24.22 -9.67 10.53
CA GLY A 141 23.50 -10.34 9.47
C GLY A 141 23.27 -9.47 8.24
N THR A 142 22.63 -10.05 7.26
CA THR A 142 22.19 -9.34 6.05
C THR A 142 20.68 -9.12 6.12
N TYR A 143 20.28 -7.88 6.11
CA TYR A 143 18.89 -7.46 6.24
C TYR A 143 18.37 -6.84 4.94
N LEU A 144 17.15 -7.18 4.57
CA LEU A 144 16.45 -6.61 3.43
C LEU A 144 15.56 -5.46 3.91
N VAL A 145 16.02 -4.24 3.72
CA VAL A 145 15.26 -3.04 4.06
C VAL A 145 14.29 -2.73 2.92
N THR A 146 13.01 -2.66 3.24
CA THR A 146 11.95 -2.36 2.28
C THR A 146 11.26 -1.06 2.66
N MET A 147 11.17 -0.13 1.72
CA MET A 147 10.40 1.10 1.84
C MET A 147 9.20 1.05 0.89
N LEU A 148 8.00 1.21 1.44
CA LEU A 148 6.75 1.38 0.71
C LEU A 148 6.33 2.84 0.78
N ALA A 149 6.31 3.54 -0.35
CA ALA A 149 5.70 4.85 -0.45
C ALA A 149 4.27 4.73 -0.99
N THR A 150 3.31 5.27 -0.24
CA THR A 150 1.90 5.36 -0.62
C THR A 150 1.58 6.81 -0.92
N TRP A 151 1.19 7.08 -2.16
CA TRP A 151 0.92 8.43 -2.65
C TRP A 151 -0.57 8.73 -2.58
N GLY A 152 -0.91 9.82 -1.93
CA GLY A 152 -2.26 10.38 -1.88
C GLY A 152 -2.24 11.85 -2.23
N GLY A 153 -3.38 12.40 -2.60
CA GLY A 153 -3.46 13.82 -2.92
C GLY A 153 -4.71 14.22 -3.70
N THR A 154 -4.60 15.34 -4.41
CA THR A 154 -5.70 15.94 -5.15
C THR A 154 -5.31 16.21 -6.59
N TRP A 155 -6.29 16.27 -7.45
CA TRP A 155 -6.18 16.79 -8.79
C TRP A 155 -7.22 17.89 -9.02
N SER A 156 -6.91 18.83 -9.88
CA SER A 156 -7.82 19.92 -10.24
C SER A 156 -7.90 20.08 -11.76
N ASN A 157 -9.09 20.40 -12.20
CA ASN A 157 -9.39 20.77 -13.57
C ASN A 157 -10.37 21.97 -13.53
N GLU A 158 -10.08 23.04 -14.27
CA GLU A 158 -10.92 24.25 -14.39
C GLU A 158 -11.46 24.75 -13.02
N GLY A 159 -10.60 24.74 -11.98
CA GLY A 159 -10.96 25.18 -10.63
C GLY A 159 -11.70 24.16 -9.78
N THR A 160 -12.11 23.01 -10.33
CA THR A 160 -12.71 21.92 -9.55
C THR A 160 -11.63 21.02 -8.99
N ILE A 161 -11.58 20.88 -7.65
CA ILE A 161 -10.62 20.04 -6.93
C ILE A 161 -11.28 18.74 -6.52
N ARG A 162 -10.60 17.61 -6.77
CA ARG A 162 -11.04 16.26 -6.40
C ARG A 162 -9.89 15.45 -5.83
N ALA A 163 -10.20 14.50 -4.94
CA ALA A 163 -9.20 13.54 -4.45
C ALA A 163 -8.79 12.56 -5.55
N VAL A 164 -7.52 12.18 -5.55
CA VAL A 164 -7.03 11.06 -6.37
C VAL A 164 -7.60 9.78 -5.77
N THR A 165 -8.45 9.09 -6.53
CA THR A 165 -9.03 7.81 -6.13
C THR A 165 -8.07 6.67 -6.42
N GLY A 166 -8.02 5.69 -5.52
CA GLY A 166 -7.08 4.58 -5.59
C GLY A 166 -5.78 4.85 -4.83
N GLN A 167 -5.02 3.78 -4.60
CA GLN A 167 -3.72 3.86 -3.92
C GLN A 167 -2.61 3.68 -4.94
N ILE A 168 -1.78 4.72 -5.09
CA ILE A 168 -0.57 4.62 -5.88
C ILE A 168 0.56 4.25 -4.91
N LYS A 169 1.15 3.08 -5.12
CA LYS A 169 2.19 2.52 -4.24
C LYS A 169 3.47 2.28 -5.02
N THR A 170 4.59 2.67 -4.44
CA THR A 170 5.92 2.35 -4.97
C THR A 170 6.74 1.67 -3.88
N VAL A 171 7.41 0.56 -4.23
CA VAL A 171 8.26 -0.21 -3.32
C VAL A 171 9.70 -0.02 -3.73
N ARG A 172 10.59 0.18 -2.76
CA ARG A 172 12.03 0.21 -2.93
C ARG A 172 12.69 -0.68 -1.89
N VAL A 173 13.79 -1.29 -2.29
CA VAL A 173 14.48 -2.29 -1.48
C VAL A 173 15.97 -1.97 -1.49
N ALA A 174 16.61 -2.12 -0.32
CA ALA A 174 18.05 -2.08 -0.17
C ALA A 174 18.50 -3.23 0.72
N THR A 175 19.67 -3.78 0.43
CA THR A 175 20.30 -4.80 1.27
C THR A 175 21.37 -4.15 2.12
N ILE A 176 21.33 -4.41 3.44
CA ILE A 176 22.32 -3.91 4.39
C ILE A 176 23.01 -5.08 5.08
N LYS A 177 24.34 -5.05 5.14
CA LYS A 177 25.15 -6.03 5.88
C LYS A 177 25.63 -5.39 7.19
N VAL A 178 25.13 -5.89 8.30
CA VAL A 178 25.47 -5.43 9.64
C VAL A 178 26.50 -6.38 10.22
N VAL A 179 27.56 -5.83 10.83
CA VAL A 179 28.68 -6.60 11.40
C VAL A 179 28.86 -6.30 12.88
N SER A 180 29.47 -7.22 13.60
CA SER A 180 29.91 -7.01 14.99
C SER A 180 31.19 -6.17 15.01
N ALA A 181 31.34 -5.32 16.02
CA ALA A 181 32.60 -4.62 16.23
C ALA A 181 33.71 -5.64 16.52
N PRO A 182 34.90 -5.53 15.92
CA PRO A 182 36.03 -6.40 16.27
C PRO A 182 36.44 -6.15 17.72
N THR A 183 36.40 -7.17 18.54
CA THR A 183 36.96 -7.13 19.90
C THR A 183 38.46 -7.37 19.82
N MET A 184 39.24 -6.32 19.90
CA MET A 184 40.69 -6.43 20.13
C MET A 184 40.97 -6.26 21.62
N PHE A 185 41.49 -7.30 22.27
CA PHE A 185 42.13 -7.17 23.57
C PHE A 185 43.56 -6.64 23.32
N VAL A 186 43.80 -5.39 23.71
CA VAL A 186 45.18 -4.88 23.80
C VAL A 186 45.77 -5.46 25.11
N GLN A 187 46.74 -6.32 24.96
CA GLN A 187 47.55 -6.79 26.10
C GLN A 187 48.58 -5.73 26.47
#